data_ad8d63df9dbc886b7ed24aa512279e19
#
_entry.id   ad8d63df9dbc886b7ed24aa512279e19
#
_cell.length_a   1.000
_cell.length_b   1.000
_cell.length_c   1.000
_cell.angle_alpha   90.00
_cell.angle_beta   90.00
_cell.angle_gamma   90.00
#
_symmetry.space_group_name_H-M   'P 1'
#
loop_
_entity.id
_entity.type
_entity.pdbx_description
1 polymer ?
#
loop_
_entity_poly.entity_id
_entity_poly.type
_entity_poly.pdbx_seq_one_letter_code
_entity_poly.pdbx_strand_id
1 'polypeptide(L)'
;MTTNPAAQAVAATRNDQKEGRSNGQAAGAAQRSEAGGQPAPVAEAVIDPRKFRRALGNFATGVTIMTASVDGRKVGVTANSFNSVSLDPPLILWSIDKRSGSYPVFAQASHFAVNVLAVGQIALSNQFARPGDDRYAGVPHRSGIGGSILLEDTAASFQCEKHQIIDGGDHWIMIGKVVAYEDSGRDPLLYHQGAYSMVLPHPELEEREEVNAPRTEFHSRLVDNYFYLMSQAMRAHQEACQPERRQGGWSAGESRVLLVLDADQSADLATVVHQAVMPAREVEPVLRLLRERGLVRQEGAGFVLTPEGHRQAQAVWDMARRQQERVFASFSDEEKALFADMLKRVIVGC
;
A
#
# COMPACT_ATOMS: atom_id res chain seq x y z
N MET A 1 1.06 -29.61 5.03
CA MET A 1 0.93 -29.25 3.61
C MET A 1 -0.54 -28.89 3.38
N THR A 2 -0.90 -27.66 3.64
CA THR A 2 -2.28 -27.16 3.45
C THR A 2 -2.20 -26.03 2.43
N THR A 3 -2.78 -26.26 1.28
CA THR A 3 -2.83 -25.36 0.13
C THR A 3 -3.79 -24.21 0.41
N ASN A 4 -3.32 -22.99 0.22
CA ASN A 4 -4.07 -21.74 0.37
C ASN A 4 -5.17 -21.62 -0.72
N PRO A 5 -6.47 -21.55 -0.39
CA PRO A 5 -7.56 -21.47 -1.37
C PRO A 5 -7.63 -20.14 -2.15
N ALA A 6 -6.91 -19.10 -1.75
CA ALA A 6 -6.88 -17.82 -2.47
C ALA A 6 -6.13 -17.88 -3.82
N ALA A 7 -5.30 -18.90 -4.04
CA ALA A 7 -4.59 -19.10 -5.31
C ALA A 7 -5.44 -19.81 -6.38
N GLN A 8 -6.61 -20.34 -6.04
CA GLN A 8 -7.46 -21.10 -6.96
C GLN A 8 -8.54 -20.26 -7.67
N ALA A 9 -8.79 -19.04 -7.24
CA ALA A 9 -9.88 -18.21 -7.79
C ALA A 9 -9.55 -17.54 -9.14
N VAL A 10 -8.32 -17.59 -9.63
CA VAL A 10 -7.91 -16.93 -10.88
C VAL A 10 -7.84 -17.91 -12.07
N ALA A 11 -8.01 -19.23 -11.87
CA ALA A 11 -7.81 -20.24 -12.91
C ALA A 11 -9.07 -20.89 -13.49
N ALA A 12 -10.29 -20.43 -13.17
CA ALA A 12 -11.53 -21.05 -13.60
C ALA A 12 -12.33 -20.17 -14.59
N THR A 13 -11.80 -19.97 -15.78
CA THR A 13 -12.58 -19.67 -16.99
C THR A 13 -12.05 -20.51 -18.14
N ARG A 14 -12.48 -21.75 -18.20
CA ARG A 14 -12.33 -22.56 -19.40
C ARG A 14 -13.65 -23.27 -19.71
N ASN A 15 -14.20 -22.91 -20.86
CA ASN A 15 -14.93 -23.71 -21.85
C ASN A 15 -15.63 -24.97 -21.37
N ASP A 16 -16.96 -24.96 -21.48
CA ASP A 16 -17.72 -26.14 -21.94
C ASP A 16 -18.70 -25.76 -23.01
N GLN A 17 -18.31 -26.02 -24.26
CA GLN A 17 -19.23 -26.28 -25.36
C GLN A 17 -19.29 -27.78 -25.56
N LYS A 18 -20.45 -28.40 -25.36
CA LYS A 18 -20.91 -29.54 -26.18
C LYS A 18 -22.43 -29.81 -26.01
N GLU A 19 -23.11 -29.60 -27.13
CA GLU A 19 -24.10 -30.44 -27.83
C GLU A 19 -25.22 -31.13 -27.07
N GLY A 20 -26.45 -30.90 -27.57
CA GLY A 20 -27.62 -31.76 -27.37
C GLY A 20 -28.93 -31.18 -27.92
N ARG A 21 -29.17 -31.35 -29.23
CA ARG A 21 -30.45 -31.54 -30.00
C ARG A 21 -31.73 -31.64 -29.18
N SER A 22 -32.90 -31.05 -29.49
CA SER A 22 -33.72 -30.98 -30.68
C SER A 22 -35.19 -30.70 -30.31
N ASN A 23 -35.96 -30.15 -31.24
CA ASN A 23 -37.43 -30.08 -31.40
C ASN A 23 -38.19 -29.10 -30.45
N GLY A 24 -39.00 -28.19 -30.94
CA GLY A 24 -39.79 -28.02 -32.13
C GLY A 24 -40.93 -27.03 -31.86
N GLN A 25 -41.35 -26.36 -32.92
CA GLN A 25 -42.61 -25.65 -33.16
C GLN A 25 -42.77 -24.19 -32.61
N ALA A 26 -42.62 -23.29 -33.52
CA ALA A 26 -43.52 -22.34 -34.21
C ALA A 26 -44.49 -21.53 -33.35
N ALA A 27 -44.37 -20.21 -33.37
CA ALA A 27 -45.25 -19.21 -33.97
C ALA A 27 -44.98 -17.81 -33.40
N GLY A 28 -44.98 -16.80 -34.24
CA GLY A 28 -45.16 -15.40 -33.83
C GLY A 28 -44.03 -14.45 -34.29
N ALA A 29 -44.12 -14.05 -35.56
CA ALA A 29 -43.29 -12.97 -36.12
C ALA A 29 -43.63 -11.62 -35.48
N ALA A 30 -42.62 -11.01 -34.82
CA ALA A 30 -42.60 -9.56 -34.61
C ALA A 30 -41.23 -9.09 -35.09
N GLN A 31 -41.19 -8.49 -36.25
CA GLN A 31 -40.01 -7.81 -36.82
C GLN A 31 -39.62 -6.68 -35.90
N ARG A 32 -38.51 -6.84 -35.16
CA ARG A 32 -37.74 -5.73 -34.59
C ARG A 32 -36.61 -5.44 -35.55
N SER A 33 -36.67 -4.25 -36.14
CA SER A 33 -35.62 -3.66 -36.94
C SER A 33 -34.36 -3.54 -36.10
N GLU A 34 -33.34 -4.33 -36.37
CA GLU A 34 -31.97 -4.11 -35.88
C GLU A 34 -31.39 -2.90 -36.59
N ALA A 35 -31.52 -1.73 -35.98
CA ALA A 35 -30.69 -0.60 -36.32
C ALA A 35 -29.29 -0.88 -35.74
N GLY A 36 -28.41 -1.43 -36.53
CA GLY A 36 -26.98 -1.55 -36.23
C GLY A 36 -26.32 -0.17 -36.12
N GLY A 37 -26.46 0.45 -34.93
CA GLY A 37 -25.70 1.61 -34.57
C GLY A 37 -24.28 1.16 -34.20
N GLN A 38 -23.29 1.51 -35.04
CA GLN A 38 -21.89 1.44 -34.61
C GLN A 38 -21.74 2.26 -33.32
N PRO A 39 -21.07 1.75 -32.28
CA PRO A 39 -20.82 2.56 -31.09
C PRO A 39 -20.04 3.81 -31.52
N ALA A 40 -20.54 4.97 -31.11
CA ALA A 40 -19.87 6.24 -31.36
C ALA A 40 -18.41 6.14 -30.87
N PRO A 41 -17.43 6.70 -31.63
CA PRO A 41 -16.06 6.67 -31.20
C PRO A 41 -15.96 7.32 -29.80
N VAL A 42 -15.48 6.55 -28.82
CA VAL A 42 -15.18 7.06 -27.48
C VAL A 42 -14.12 8.13 -27.67
N ALA A 43 -14.46 9.39 -27.46
CA ALA A 43 -13.48 10.48 -27.52
C ALA A 43 -12.35 10.12 -26.53
N GLU A 44 -11.11 10.04 -27.04
CA GLU A 44 -9.95 9.80 -26.19
C GLU A 44 -9.91 10.91 -25.13
N ALA A 45 -10.19 10.51 -23.89
CA ALA A 45 -10.11 11.43 -22.78
C ALA A 45 -8.65 11.84 -22.60
N VAL A 46 -8.37 13.14 -22.62
CA VAL A 46 -7.03 13.67 -22.30
C VAL A 46 -6.69 13.28 -20.87
N ILE A 47 -5.80 12.31 -20.73
CA ILE A 47 -5.36 11.81 -19.42
C ILE A 47 -4.35 12.82 -18.84
N ASP A 48 -4.70 13.43 -17.71
CA ASP A 48 -3.76 14.24 -16.92
C ASP A 48 -2.71 13.30 -16.26
N PRO A 49 -1.41 13.41 -16.60
CA PRO A 49 -0.40 12.50 -16.10
C PRO A 49 -0.26 12.52 -14.55
N ARG A 50 -0.56 13.64 -13.89
CA ARG A 50 -0.48 13.76 -12.42
C ARG A 50 -1.62 13.03 -11.76
N LYS A 51 -2.84 13.19 -12.27
CA LYS A 51 -4.04 12.48 -11.78
C LYS A 51 -3.92 11.00 -12.03
N PHE A 52 -3.42 10.60 -13.20
CA PHE A 52 -3.18 9.21 -13.54
C PHE A 52 -2.16 8.54 -12.61
N ARG A 53 -0.99 9.17 -12.39
CA ARG A 53 0.02 8.66 -11.45
C ARG A 53 -0.53 8.54 -10.02
N ARG A 54 -1.37 9.49 -9.58
CA ARG A 54 -2.03 9.43 -8.28
C ARG A 54 -3.00 8.25 -8.20
N ALA A 55 -3.78 8.01 -9.25
CA ALA A 55 -4.70 6.85 -9.31
C ALA A 55 -3.94 5.53 -9.24
N LEU A 56 -2.82 5.39 -9.98
CA LEU A 56 -1.93 4.24 -9.89
C LEU A 56 -1.35 4.03 -8.48
N GLY A 57 -1.10 5.11 -7.73
CA GLY A 57 -0.60 5.06 -6.36
C GLY A 57 -1.57 4.41 -5.35
N ASN A 58 -2.87 4.22 -5.69
CA ASN A 58 -3.79 3.44 -4.84
C ASN A 58 -3.46 1.96 -4.80
N PHE A 59 -2.69 1.46 -5.76
CA PHE A 59 -2.18 0.09 -5.74
C PHE A 59 -0.92 0.04 -4.88
N ALA A 60 -1.04 -0.48 -3.66
CA ALA A 60 0.08 -0.70 -2.76
C ALA A 60 0.99 -1.78 -3.34
N THR A 61 2.29 -1.50 -3.45
CA THR A 61 3.29 -2.41 -4.00
C THR A 61 4.40 -2.68 -3.00
N GLY A 62 5.10 -3.80 -3.16
CA GLY A 62 6.41 -3.98 -2.55
C GLY A 62 7.44 -3.01 -3.14
N VAL A 63 8.53 -2.80 -2.43
CA VAL A 63 9.71 -2.07 -2.93
C VAL A 63 10.81 -3.07 -3.23
N THR A 64 11.35 -2.99 -4.44
CA THR A 64 12.41 -3.89 -4.90
C THR A 64 13.62 -3.10 -5.39
N ILE A 65 14.80 -3.70 -5.33
CA ILE A 65 15.97 -3.24 -6.08
C ILE A 65 16.32 -4.32 -7.11
N MET A 66 16.22 -3.94 -8.38
CA MET A 66 16.66 -4.76 -9.49
C MET A 66 18.15 -4.59 -9.69
N THR A 67 18.89 -5.67 -9.82
CA THR A 67 20.36 -5.65 -9.90
C THR A 67 20.86 -6.55 -11.01
N ALA A 68 21.92 -6.12 -11.68
CA ALA A 68 22.64 -6.90 -12.68
C ALA A 68 24.11 -6.47 -12.75
N SER A 69 24.96 -7.31 -13.35
CA SER A 69 26.34 -6.97 -13.65
C SER A 69 26.76 -7.55 -14.99
N VAL A 70 27.49 -6.76 -15.79
CA VAL A 70 28.11 -7.18 -17.05
C VAL A 70 29.52 -6.61 -17.09
N ASP A 71 30.51 -7.44 -17.34
CA ASP A 71 31.92 -7.05 -17.47
C ASP A 71 32.43 -6.21 -16.27
N GLY A 72 32.01 -6.56 -15.05
CA GLY A 72 32.37 -5.86 -13.82
C GLY A 72 31.57 -4.58 -13.55
N ARG A 73 30.78 -4.09 -14.50
CA ARG A 73 29.89 -2.95 -14.32
C ARG A 73 28.61 -3.39 -13.59
N LYS A 74 28.46 -2.98 -12.36
CA LYS A 74 27.29 -3.26 -11.51
C LYS A 74 26.25 -2.15 -11.68
N VAL A 75 24.98 -2.53 -11.78
CA VAL A 75 23.84 -1.60 -11.76
C VAL A 75 22.77 -2.07 -10.79
N GLY A 76 22.06 -1.10 -10.22
CA GLY A 76 20.90 -1.35 -9.39
C GLY A 76 19.89 -0.22 -9.56
N VAL A 77 18.60 -0.56 -9.54
CA VAL A 77 17.50 0.38 -9.69
C VAL A 77 16.38 0.03 -8.73
N THR A 78 15.94 0.98 -7.93
CA THR A 78 14.74 0.84 -7.11
C THR A 78 13.52 0.84 -8.02
N ALA A 79 12.68 -0.17 -7.88
CA ALA A 79 11.46 -0.33 -8.65
C ALA A 79 10.32 -0.87 -7.78
N ASN A 80 9.11 -0.45 -8.10
CA ASN A 80 7.87 -0.97 -7.52
C ASN A 80 6.96 -1.62 -8.59
N SER A 81 7.48 -1.78 -9.80
CA SER A 81 6.78 -2.39 -10.94
C SER A 81 6.88 -3.92 -10.99
N PHE A 82 7.51 -4.53 -9.99
CA PHE A 82 7.65 -5.99 -9.90
C PHE A 82 6.29 -6.67 -9.74
N ASN A 83 6.07 -7.74 -10.53
CA ASN A 83 4.90 -8.59 -10.43
C ASN A 83 5.19 -10.04 -10.87
N SER A 84 4.43 -11.00 -10.34
CA SER A 84 4.43 -12.38 -10.82
C SER A 84 3.67 -12.49 -12.13
N VAL A 85 4.10 -13.39 -13.02
CA VAL A 85 3.47 -13.65 -14.32
C VAL A 85 2.94 -15.08 -14.40
N SER A 86 3.77 -16.08 -14.05
CA SER A 86 3.45 -17.50 -14.18
C SER A 86 4.19 -18.31 -13.12
N LEU A 87 3.61 -19.44 -12.72
CA LEU A 87 4.24 -20.41 -11.84
C LEU A 87 4.90 -21.56 -12.62
N ASP A 88 4.41 -21.87 -13.81
CA ASP A 88 4.98 -22.89 -14.69
C ASP A 88 4.92 -22.40 -16.15
N PRO A 89 6.07 -22.04 -16.75
CA PRO A 89 7.35 -21.79 -16.09
C PRO A 89 7.28 -20.63 -15.10
N PRO A 90 8.17 -20.56 -14.07
CA PRO A 90 8.15 -19.50 -13.08
C PRO A 90 8.66 -18.19 -13.69
N LEU A 91 7.75 -17.28 -14.01
CA LEU A 91 8.04 -16.01 -14.66
C LEU A 91 7.62 -14.83 -13.77
N ILE A 92 8.45 -13.80 -13.80
CA ILE A 92 8.18 -12.49 -13.21
C ILE A 92 8.35 -11.39 -14.24
N LEU A 93 7.78 -10.22 -13.98
CA LEU A 93 8.05 -9.01 -14.76
C LEU A 93 8.40 -7.83 -13.86
N TRP A 94 9.05 -6.84 -14.46
CA TRP A 94 9.25 -5.50 -13.94
C TRP A 94 9.48 -4.52 -15.09
N SER A 95 9.42 -3.24 -14.85
CA SER A 95 9.57 -2.22 -15.89
C SER A 95 10.67 -1.21 -15.53
N ILE A 96 11.44 -0.79 -16.55
CA ILE A 96 12.50 0.20 -16.45
C ILE A 96 12.28 1.32 -17.47
N ASP A 97 12.42 2.58 -17.03
CA ASP A 97 12.34 3.75 -17.90
C ASP A 97 13.38 3.65 -19.03
N LYS A 98 12.98 3.89 -20.27
CA LYS A 98 13.84 3.85 -21.46
C LYS A 98 15.04 4.79 -21.38
N ARG A 99 14.91 5.88 -20.59
CA ARG A 99 15.97 6.88 -20.35
C ARG A 99 16.92 6.48 -19.22
N SER A 100 16.67 5.37 -18.53
CA SER A 100 17.52 4.93 -17.43
C SER A 100 18.92 4.58 -17.91
N GLY A 101 19.94 5.20 -17.33
CA GLY A 101 21.36 4.89 -17.61
C GLY A 101 21.76 3.45 -17.23
N SER A 102 20.93 2.76 -16.43
CA SER A 102 21.13 1.35 -16.06
C SER A 102 20.58 0.37 -17.10
N TYR A 103 19.65 0.81 -17.95
CA TYR A 103 19.01 -0.08 -18.95
C TYR A 103 20.00 -0.81 -19.86
N PRO A 104 21.06 -0.17 -20.43
CA PRO A 104 22.00 -0.87 -21.31
C PRO A 104 22.67 -2.09 -20.67
N VAL A 105 22.94 -2.04 -19.35
CA VAL A 105 23.51 -3.18 -18.62
C VAL A 105 22.46 -4.29 -18.45
N PHE A 106 21.22 -3.95 -18.07
CA PHE A 106 20.14 -4.93 -18.00
C PHE A 106 19.82 -5.55 -19.36
N ALA A 107 19.90 -4.77 -20.44
CA ALA A 107 19.69 -5.27 -21.80
C ALA A 107 20.76 -6.28 -22.25
N GLN A 108 22.00 -6.09 -21.80
CA GLN A 108 23.13 -6.99 -22.13
C GLN A 108 23.23 -8.18 -21.15
N ALA A 109 22.86 -8.00 -19.88
CA ALA A 109 22.93 -9.05 -18.87
C ALA A 109 22.09 -10.28 -19.28
N SER A 110 22.65 -11.47 -19.11
CA SER A 110 21.91 -12.73 -19.26
C SER A 110 21.00 -13.01 -18.06
N HIS A 111 21.39 -12.51 -16.89
CA HIS A 111 20.68 -12.69 -15.63
C HIS A 111 20.56 -11.36 -14.88
N PHE A 112 19.55 -11.28 -14.02
CA PHE A 112 19.37 -10.19 -13.07
C PHE A 112 18.77 -10.73 -11.77
N ALA A 113 18.86 -9.96 -10.69
CA ALA A 113 18.17 -10.30 -9.46
C ALA A 113 17.11 -9.25 -9.09
N VAL A 114 16.05 -9.73 -8.46
CA VAL A 114 15.04 -8.95 -7.76
C VAL A 114 15.33 -9.07 -6.27
N ASN A 115 15.62 -7.97 -5.60
CA ASN A 115 15.83 -7.92 -4.16
C ASN A 115 14.63 -7.21 -3.53
N VAL A 116 13.71 -7.95 -2.90
CA VAL A 116 12.54 -7.39 -2.19
C VAL A 116 13.02 -6.83 -0.87
N LEU A 117 12.88 -5.53 -0.68
CA LEU A 117 13.40 -4.86 0.51
C LEU A 117 12.60 -5.20 1.77
N ALA A 118 13.30 -5.36 2.88
CA ALA A 118 12.72 -5.45 4.20
C ALA A 118 12.30 -4.06 4.72
N VAL A 119 11.36 -4.00 5.66
CA VAL A 119 10.77 -2.78 6.22
C VAL A 119 11.80 -1.76 6.70
N GLY A 120 12.93 -2.20 7.25
CA GLY A 120 14.04 -1.35 7.71
C GLY A 120 14.92 -0.75 6.61
N GLN A 121 14.74 -1.13 5.33
CA GLN A 121 15.67 -0.78 4.25
C GLN A 121 15.26 0.46 3.43
N ILE A 122 14.60 1.44 4.04
CA ILE A 122 14.21 2.71 3.39
C ILE A 122 15.42 3.48 2.86
N ALA A 123 16.51 3.54 3.64
CA ALA A 123 17.74 4.22 3.22
C ALA A 123 18.32 3.59 1.94
N LEU A 124 18.33 2.26 1.87
CA LEU A 124 18.79 1.51 0.72
C LEU A 124 17.93 1.76 -0.52
N SER A 125 16.61 1.76 -0.35
CA SER A 125 15.66 2.13 -1.42
C SER A 125 15.97 3.51 -1.98
N ASN A 126 16.17 4.51 -1.13
CA ASN A 126 16.49 5.88 -1.54
C ASN A 126 17.84 5.99 -2.26
N GLN A 127 18.85 5.20 -1.83
CA GLN A 127 20.18 5.18 -2.44
C GLN A 127 20.11 4.68 -3.89
N PHE A 128 19.37 3.61 -4.16
CA PHE A 128 19.22 3.05 -5.51
C PHE A 128 18.19 3.77 -6.39
N ALA A 129 17.35 4.61 -5.81
CA ALA A 129 16.40 5.45 -6.55
C ALA A 129 17.05 6.71 -7.15
N ARG A 130 18.19 7.16 -6.62
CA ARG A 130 18.86 8.39 -7.08
C ARG A 130 19.86 8.08 -8.21
N PRO A 131 20.04 9.01 -9.16
CA PRO A 131 21.16 8.91 -10.09
C PRO A 131 22.47 9.03 -9.31
N GLY A 132 23.49 8.25 -9.70
CA GLY A 132 24.81 8.25 -9.07
C GLY A 132 25.67 7.12 -9.61
N ASP A 133 26.99 7.30 -9.58
CA ASP A 133 27.95 6.35 -10.16
C ASP A 133 28.28 5.18 -9.23
N ASP A 134 28.19 5.40 -7.90
CA ASP A 134 28.49 4.37 -6.89
C ASP A 134 27.31 4.13 -5.94
N ARG A 135 26.29 3.45 -6.47
CA ARG A 135 25.12 3.05 -5.67
C ARG A 135 25.41 1.90 -4.71
N TYR A 136 26.53 1.21 -4.87
CA TYR A 136 26.94 0.07 -4.04
C TYR A 136 27.87 0.45 -2.89
N ALA A 137 28.27 1.73 -2.77
CA ALA A 137 29.12 2.18 -1.67
C ALA A 137 28.47 1.85 -0.31
N GLY A 138 29.18 1.08 0.51
CA GLY A 138 28.73 0.68 1.83
C GLY A 138 27.57 -0.33 1.85
N VAL A 139 27.18 -0.91 0.71
CA VAL A 139 26.08 -1.85 0.60
C VAL A 139 26.60 -3.29 0.62
N PRO A 140 26.32 -4.07 1.66
CA PRO A 140 26.63 -5.49 1.70
C PRO A 140 25.88 -6.26 0.60
N HIS A 141 26.62 -7.01 -0.21
CA HIS A 141 26.05 -7.78 -1.31
C HIS A 141 26.94 -8.93 -1.72
N ARG A 142 26.38 -9.93 -2.38
CA ARG A 142 27.10 -11.08 -2.95
C ARG A 142 26.75 -11.28 -4.40
N SER A 143 27.65 -11.95 -5.13
CA SER A 143 27.36 -12.36 -6.51
C SER A 143 26.46 -13.57 -6.52
N GLY A 144 25.49 -13.56 -7.43
CA GLY A 144 24.58 -14.66 -7.71
C GLY A 144 24.83 -15.26 -9.10
N ILE A 145 23.85 -16.02 -9.58
CA ILE A 145 23.89 -16.74 -10.86
C ILE A 145 24.00 -15.75 -12.02
N GLY A 146 24.90 -16.00 -12.96
CA GLY A 146 25.03 -15.23 -14.19
C GLY A 146 25.35 -13.75 -14.01
N GLY A 147 26.01 -13.36 -12.90
CA GLY A 147 26.34 -11.96 -12.60
C GLY A 147 25.21 -11.18 -11.94
N SER A 148 24.10 -11.83 -11.54
CA SER A 148 23.10 -11.21 -10.68
C SER A 148 23.72 -10.80 -9.34
N ILE A 149 23.18 -9.77 -8.68
CA ILE A 149 23.71 -9.29 -7.41
C ILE A 149 22.62 -9.42 -6.35
N LEU A 150 22.93 -10.10 -5.25
CA LEU A 150 22.04 -10.28 -4.13
C LEU A 150 22.43 -9.33 -3.00
N LEU A 151 21.51 -8.47 -2.60
CA LEU A 151 21.66 -7.57 -1.46
C LEU A 151 21.37 -8.32 -0.17
N GLU A 152 22.08 -7.98 0.90
CA GLU A 152 21.87 -8.60 2.20
C GLU A 152 20.64 -8.03 2.92
N ASP A 153 20.13 -8.78 3.89
CA ASP A 153 19.02 -8.42 4.78
C ASP A 153 17.69 -8.10 4.09
N THR A 154 17.50 -8.51 2.84
CA THR A 154 16.24 -8.36 2.10
C THR A 154 15.16 -9.31 2.61
N ALA A 155 13.88 -8.98 2.38
CA ALA A 155 12.75 -9.86 2.73
C ALA A 155 12.74 -11.12 1.85
N ALA A 156 13.01 -10.95 0.56
CA ALA A 156 13.18 -12.07 -0.37
C ALA A 156 14.10 -11.67 -1.52
N SER A 157 14.68 -12.65 -2.21
CA SER A 157 15.43 -12.42 -3.43
C SER A 157 15.08 -13.46 -4.50
N PHE A 158 15.07 -13.04 -5.77
CA PHE A 158 14.84 -13.90 -6.92
C PHE A 158 15.97 -13.69 -7.91
N GLN A 159 16.63 -14.76 -8.33
CA GLN A 159 17.61 -14.75 -9.39
C GLN A 159 16.94 -15.19 -10.68
N CYS A 160 17.04 -14.38 -11.72
CA CYS A 160 16.28 -14.58 -12.93
C CYS A 160 17.19 -14.63 -14.15
N GLU A 161 17.00 -15.65 -14.99
CA GLU A 161 17.46 -15.63 -16.37
C GLU A 161 16.56 -14.68 -17.17
N LYS A 162 17.17 -13.79 -17.97
CA LYS A 162 16.41 -12.88 -18.82
C LYS A 162 15.65 -13.67 -19.88
N HIS A 163 14.33 -13.60 -19.84
CA HIS A 163 13.46 -14.35 -20.75
C HIS A 163 13.05 -13.51 -21.97
N GLN A 164 12.55 -12.28 -21.75
CA GLN A 164 12.06 -11.41 -22.81
C GLN A 164 12.11 -9.94 -22.40
N ILE A 165 12.26 -9.05 -23.40
CA ILE A 165 12.10 -7.60 -23.25
C ILE A 165 11.00 -7.15 -24.22
N ILE A 166 10.02 -6.39 -23.71
CA ILE A 166 8.85 -5.93 -24.46
C ILE A 166 8.80 -4.40 -24.40
N ASP A 167 8.45 -3.76 -25.50
CA ASP A 167 8.19 -2.32 -25.55
C ASP A 167 6.89 -2.00 -24.80
N GLY A 168 6.98 -1.24 -23.70
CA GLY A 168 5.87 -0.83 -22.86
C GLY A 168 5.61 0.70 -22.91
N GLY A 169 5.89 1.36 -24.02
CA GLY A 169 5.69 2.80 -24.17
C GLY A 169 6.94 3.60 -23.73
N ASP A 170 6.90 4.34 -22.64
CA ASP A 170 8.05 5.05 -22.07
C ASP A 170 8.97 4.15 -21.22
N HIS A 171 8.58 2.87 -21.02
CA HIS A 171 9.34 1.85 -20.30
C HIS A 171 9.61 0.61 -21.17
N TRP A 172 10.65 -0.13 -20.79
CA TRP A 172 10.86 -1.51 -21.19
C TRP A 172 10.30 -2.43 -20.12
N ILE A 173 9.46 -3.40 -20.53
CA ILE A 173 8.99 -4.49 -19.66
C ILE A 173 9.98 -5.63 -19.78
N MET A 174 10.59 -6.01 -18.67
CA MET A 174 11.55 -7.10 -18.60
C MET A 174 10.91 -8.32 -17.96
N ILE A 175 10.87 -9.43 -18.68
CA ILE A 175 10.39 -10.72 -18.16
C ILE A 175 11.60 -11.56 -17.80
N GLY A 176 11.61 -12.12 -16.60
CA GLY A 176 12.64 -13.03 -16.12
C GLY A 176 12.06 -14.39 -15.74
N LYS A 177 12.78 -15.45 -16.08
CA LYS A 177 12.52 -16.80 -15.59
C LYS A 177 13.27 -16.99 -14.29
N VAL A 178 12.57 -17.23 -13.20
CA VAL A 178 13.18 -17.48 -11.89
C VAL A 178 13.94 -18.80 -11.91
N VAL A 179 15.22 -18.76 -11.60
CA VAL A 179 16.12 -19.93 -11.55
C VAL A 179 16.55 -20.27 -10.11
N ALA A 180 16.47 -19.30 -9.20
CA ALA A 180 16.67 -19.50 -7.77
C ALA A 180 15.96 -18.41 -6.98
N TYR A 181 15.58 -18.68 -5.74
CA TYR A 181 15.00 -17.68 -4.84
C TYR A 181 15.35 -17.99 -3.39
N GLU A 182 15.29 -16.96 -2.56
CA GLU A 182 15.44 -17.03 -1.11
C GLU A 182 14.32 -16.22 -0.47
N ASP A 183 13.76 -16.73 0.62
CA ASP A 183 12.76 -16.06 1.45
C ASP A 183 13.31 -16.01 2.88
N SER A 184 13.49 -14.81 3.42
CA SER A 184 14.06 -14.62 4.76
C SER A 184 13.01 -14.55 5.87
N GLY A 185 11.73 -14.48 5.52
CA GLY A 185 10.63 -14.29 6.46
C GLY A 185 10.59 -12.90 7.12
N ARG A 186 11.38 -11.93 6.64
CA ARG A 186 11.32 -10.53 7.12
C ARG A 186 10.11 -9.82 6.54
N ASP A 187 9.55 -8.88 7.30
CA ASP A 187 8.46 -8.04 6.81
C ASP A 187 8.91 -7.17 5.63
N PRO A 188 8.16 -7.15 4.51
CA PRO A 188 8.53 -6.40 3.33
C PRO A 188 8.26 -4.90 3.51
N LEU A 189 9.11 -4.08 2.87
CA LEU A 189 8.87 -2.66 2.70
C LEU A 189 7.83 -2.44 1.61
N LEU A 190 6.76 -1.69 1.93
CA LEU A 190 5.72 -1.31 0.98
C LEU A 190 5.86 0.14 0.52
N TYR A 191 5.22 0.42 -0.62
CA TYR A 191 5.06 1.76 -1.16
C TYR A 191 3.61 1.99 -1.58
N HIS A 192 2.97 3.01 -0.99
CA HIS A 192 1.58 3.36 -1.25
C HIS A 192 1.40 4.87 -1.27
N GLN A 193 0.72 5.42 -2.28
CA GLN A 193 0.43 6.86 -2.41
C GLN A 193 1.67 7.77 -2.28
N GLY A 194 2.84 7.31 -2.74
CA GLY A 194 4.08 8.07 -2.63
C GLY A 194 4.79 7.93 -1.27
N ALA A 195 4.34 7.02 -0.40
CA ALA A 195 4.87 6.78 0.94
C ALA A 195 5.41 5.36 1.12
N TYR A 196 6.50 5.23 1.89
CA TYR A 196 6.87 3.95 2.45
C TYR A 196 5.86 3.54 3.52
N SER A 197 5.53 2.25 3.54
CA SER A 197 4.53 1.66 4.44
C SER A 197 4.99 0.28 4.91
N MET A 198 4.31 -0.29 5.87
CA MET A 198 4.51 -1.65 6.35
C MET A 198 3.23 -2.47 6.21
N VAL A 199 3.34 -3.79 6.20
CA VAL A 199 2.20 -4.71 6.24
C VAL A 199 1.65 -4.76 7.67
N LEU A 200 0.34 -4.65 7.79
CA LEU A 200 -0.38 -5.05 8.99
C LEU A 200 -1.35 -6.16 8.58
N PRO A 201 -1.48 -7.25 9.37
CA PRO A 201 -2.47 -8.28 9.11
C PRO A 201 -3.88 -7.68 9.00
N HIS A 202 -4.68 -8.18 8.06
CA HIS A 202 -6.06 -7.74 7.95
C HIS A 202 -6.87 -8.37 9.11
N PRO A 203 -7.64 -7.60 9.86
CA PRO A 203 -8.33 -8.09 11.05
C PRO A 203 -9.26 -9.29 10.78
N GLU A 204 -9.89 -9.34 9.61
CA GLU A 204 -10.74 -10.47 9.22
C GLU A 204 -10.00 -11.80 8.97
N LEU A 205 -8.67 -11.76 8.81
CA LEU A 205 -7.86 -12.98 8.64
C LEU A 205 -7.53 -13.66 9.97
N GLU A 206 -7.57 -12.92 11.08
CA GLU A 206 -7.37 -13.45 12.42
C GLU A 206 -8.61 -14.18 12.95
N GLU A 207 -9.80 -13.93 12.37
CA GLU A 207 -11.07 -14.59 12.78
C GLU A 207 -11.24 -16.01 12.24
N ARG A 208 -10.35 -16.52 11.37
CA ARG A 208 -10.52 -17.84 10.74
C ARG A 208 -9.97 -19.04 11.52
N GLU A 209 -9.22 -18.83 12.58
CA GLU A 209 -8.66 -19.97 13.35
C GLU A 209 -9.19 -20.14 14.77
N GLU A 210 -9.95 -19.21 15.38
CA GLU A 210 -10.55 -19.49 16.71
C GLU A 210 -11.87 -18.76 16.94
N VAL A 211 -12.95 -19.42 16.56
CA VAL A 211 -14.34 -19.00 16.84
C VAL A 211 -14.74 -19.32 18.26
N ASN A 212 -14.03 -19.17 19.32
CA ASN A 212 -14.62 -19.29 20.67
C ASN A 212 -13.67 -19.09 21.87
N ALA A 213 -12.51 -18.49 21.73
CA ALA A 213 -11.76 -18.11 22.93
C ALA A 213 -12.01 -16.64 23.26
N PRO A 214 -12.40 -16.27 24.50
CA PRO A 214 -12.38 -14.87 24.91
C PRO A 214 -10.94 -14.38 24.78
N ARG A 215 -10.75 -13.22 24.13
CA ARG A 215 -9.45 -12.53 23.91
C ARG A 215 -8.69 -12.14 25.20
N THR A 216 -8.81 -12.93 26.25
CA THR A 216 -8.29 -12.63 27.60
C THR A 216 -6.94 -13.30 27.89
N GLU A 217 -6.40 -14.14 26.99
CA GLU A 217 -5.12 -14.79 27.24
C GLU A 217 -4.07 -14.40 26.18
N PHE A 218 -3.21 -13.48 26.56
CA PHE A 218 -2.02 -13.14 25.81
C PHE A 218 -0.94 -14.19 26.11
N HIS A 219 -0.72 -15.16 25.20
CA HIS A 219 0.16 -16.31 25.45
C HIS A 219 1.60 -16.16 24.94
N SER A 220 2.08 -14.99 24.62
CA SER A 220 3.43 -14.82 24.10
C SER A 220 4.28 -13.89 24.96
N ARG A 221 5.62 -14.02 24.85
CA ARG A 221 6.57 -13.07 25.44
C ARG A 221 6.35 -11.61 24.97
N LEU A 222 5.51 -11.39 23.95
CA LEU A 222 5.17 -10.06 23.46
C LEU A 222 4.31 -9.26 24.42
N VAL A 223 3.60 -9.92 25.36
CA VAL A 223 2.80 -9.21 26.40
C VAL A 223 3.66 -8.38 27.35
N ASP A 224 4.94 -8.71 27.49
CA ASP A 224 5.89 -7.94 28.28
C ASP A 224 6.46 -6.75 27.50
N ASN A 225 6.11 -6.60 26.21
CA ASN A 225 6.53 -5.50 25.37
C ASN A 225 5.45 -4.42 25.33
N TYR A 226 5.65 -3.33 26.04
CA TYR A 226 4.69 -2.23 26.12
C TYR A 226 4.39 -1.57 24.76
N PHE A 227 5.36 -1.48 23.86
CA PHE A 227 5.12 -0.96 22.50
C PHE A 227 4.24 -1.90 21.67
N TYR A 228 4.39 -3.21 21.84
CA TYR A 228 3.48 -4.17 21.23
C TYR A 228 2.06 -4.00 21.77
N LEU A 229 1.87 -3.90 23.10
CA LEU A 229 0.56 -3.69 23.70
C LEU A 229 -0.09 -2.38 23.23
N MET A 230 0.69 -1.30 23.15
CA MET A 230 0.19 -0.01 22.62
C MET A 230 -0.22 -0.14 21.14
N SER A 231 0.54 -0.86 20.32
CA SER A 231 0.20 -1.09 18.91
C SER A 231 -1.11 -1.88 18.76
N GLN A 232 -1.31 -2.92 19.57
CA GLN A 232 -2.56 -3.70 19.61
C GLN A 232 -3.74 -2.85 20.07
N ALA A 233 -3.57 -2.03 21.12
CA ALA A 233 -4.61 -1.13 21.60
C ALA A 233 -5.01 -0.10 20.53
N MET A 234 -4.03 0.48 19.82
CA MET A 234 -4.29 1.42 18.72
C MET A 234 -5.01 0.76 17.56
N ARG A 235 -4.63 -0.47 17.18
CA ARG A 235 -5.32 -1.25 16.15
C ARG A 235 -6.78 -1.49 16.52
N ALA A 236 -7.03 -2.05 17.70
CA ALA A 236 -8.38 -2.32 18.19
C ALA A 236 -9.26 -1.05 18.24
N HIS A 237 -8.68 0.08 18.64
CA HIS A 237 -9.36 1.38 18.62
C HIS A 237 -9.73 1.81 17.18
N GLN A 238 -8.81 1.68 16.23
CA GLN A 238 -9.06 2.06 14.83
C GLN A 238 -10.17 1.21 14.21
N GLU A 239 -10.17 -0.09 14.45
CA GLU A 239 -11.20 -1.05 14.01
C GLU A 239 -12.57 -0.70 14.60
N ALA A 240 -12.64 -0.47 15.89
CA ALA A 240 -13.87 -0.11 16.60
C ALA A 240 -14.50 1.22 16.14
N CYS A 241 -13.69 2.18 15.71
CA CYS A 241 -14.16 3.47 15.19
C CYS A 241 -14.56 3.43 13.70
N GLN A 242 -14.15 2.42 12.94
CA GLN A 242 -14.34 2.38 11.49
C GLN A 242 -15.81 2.42 11.05
N PRO A 243 -16.75 1.66 11.65
CA PRO A 243 -18.15 1.69 11.24
C PRO A 243 -18.79 3.07 11.41
N GLU A 244 -18.59 3.72 12.55
CA GLU A 244 -19.15 5.05 12.83
C GLU A 244 -18.54 6.13 11.93
N ARG A 245 -17.24 6.06 11.63
CA ARG A 245 -16.58 6.96 10.65
C ARG A 245 -17.17 6.81 9.26
N ARG A 246 -17.41 5.56 8.80
CA ARG A 246 -18.03 5.30 7.50
C ARG A 246 -19.46 5.87 7.41
N GLN A 247 -20.25 5.73 8.48
CA GLN A 247 -21.59 6.32 8.56
C GLN A 247 -21.55 7.84 8.51
N GLY A 248 -20.56 8.48 9.15
CA GLY A 248 -20.32 9.92 9.12
C GLY A 248 -19.74 10.43 7.80
N GLY A 249 -19.31 9.53 6.90
CA GLY A 249 -18.70 9.90 5.61
C GLY A 249 -17.28 10.47 5.74
N TRP A 250 -16.55 10.13 6.82
CA TRP A 250 -15.17 10.61 7.06
C TRP A 250 -14.15 9.50 6.86
N SER A 251 -13.05 9.83 6.21
CA SER A 251 -11.83 9.03 6.28
C SER A 251 -11.11 9.24 7.62
N ALA A 252 -10.16 8.35 7.94
CA ALA A 252 -9.32 8.52 9.13
C ALA A 252 -8.49 9.83 9.08
N GLY A 253 -8.01 10.20 7.89
CA GLY A 253 -7.27 11.45 7.68
C GLY A 253 -8.14 12.69 7.85
N GLU A 254 -9.35 12.71 7.28
CA GLU A 254 -10.29 13.82 7.45
C GLU A 254 -10.66 14.02 8.92
N SER A 255 -10.95 12.93 9.65
CA SER A 255 -11.25 13.01 11.08
C SER A 255 -10.11 13.63 11.88
N ARG A 256 -8.85 13.22 11.62
CA ARG A 256 -7.67 13.77 12.32
C ARG A 256 -7.48 15.25 12.02
N VAL A 257 -7.56 15.65 10.76
CA VAL A 257 -7.39 17.06 10.36
C VAL A 257 -8.50 17.92 10.94
N LEU A 258 -9.76 17.47 10.95
CA LEU A 258 -10.87 18.19 11.59
C LEU A 258 -10.64 18.39 13.09
N LEU A 259 -10.18 17.36 13.82
CA LEU A 259 -9.90 17.46 15.24
C LEU A 259 -8.74 18.41 15.54
N VAL A 260 -7.68 18.41 14.74
CA VAL A 260 -6.55 19.33 14.90
C VAL A 260 -6.99 20.77 14.68
N LEU A 261 -7.76 21.03 13.61
CA LEU A 261 -8.23 22.39 13.30
C LEU A 261 -9.31 22.90 14.27
N ASP A 262 -10.00 21.98 14.99
CA ASP A 262 -10.95 22.36 16.01
C ASP A 262 -10.26 22.70 17.34
N ALA A 263 -9.13 22.04 17.64
CA ALA A 263 -8.31 22.34 18.82
C ALA A 263 -7.56 23.66 18.69
N ASP A 264 -7.04 23.96 17.50
CA ASP A 264 -6.30 25.18 17.18
C ASP A 264 -7.17 26.11 16.33
N GLN A 265 -7.43 27.31 16.78
CA GLN A 265 -8.28 28.29 16.04
C GLN A 265 -7.76 28.60 14.63
N SER A 266 -6.45 28.44 14.39
CA SER A 266 -5.81 28.53 13.09
C SER A 266 -4.51 27.74 13.13
N ALA A 267 -4.31 26.81 12.19
CA ALA A 267 -3.09 26.00 12.09
C ALA A 267 -2.50 26.10 10.66
N ASP A 268 -1.19 26.30 10.56
CA ASP A 268 -0.49 26.19 9.29
C ASP A 268 -0.28 24.72 8.91
N LEU A 269 0.20 24.49 7.68
CA LEU A 269 0.41 23.12 7.19
C LEU A 269 1.37 22.32 8.08
N ALA A 270 2.43 22.95 8.60
CA ALA A 270 3.42 22.27 9.43
C ALA A 270 2.82 21.81 10.76
N THR A 271 2.00 22.66 11.38
CA THR A 271 1.26 22.34 12.61
C THR A 271 0.27 21.20 12.37
N VAL A 272 -0.52 21.25 11.28
CA VAL A 272 -1.47 20.17 10.95
C VAL A 272 -0.74 18.85 10.70
N VAL A 273 0.37 18.87 9.97
CA VAL A 273 1.22 17.69 9.72
C VAL A 273 1.71 17.08 11.04
N HIS A 274 2.22 17.93 11.92
CA HIS A 274 2.78 17.48 13.19
C HIS A 274 1.71 16.90 14.11
N GLN A 275 0.60 17.63 14.32
CA GLN A 275 -0.44 17.24 15.27
C GLN A 275 -1.34 16.10 14.77
N ALA A 276 -1.63 16.05 13.45
CA ALA A 276 -2.36 14.93 12.88
C ALA A 276 -1.52 13.64 12.78
N VAL A 277 -0.19 13.74 13.03
CA VAL A 277 0.76 12.64 12.86
C VAL A 277 0.61 12.03 11.45
N MET A 278 0.61 12.90 10.44
CA MET A 278 0.43 12.54 9.04
C MET A 278 1.48 13.26 8.18
N PRO A 279 2.06 12.59 7.17
CA PRO A 279 2.97 13.26 6.23
C PRO A 279 2.26 14.39 5.47
N ALA A 280 2.99 15.47 5.12
CA ALA A 280 2.44 16.61 4.38
C ALA A 280 1.69 16.20 3.10
N ARG A 281 2.23 15.22 2.37
CA ARG A 281 1.62 14.66 1.14
C ARG A 281 0.25 14.01 1.36
N GLU A 282 -0.08 13.59 2.59
CA GLU A 282 -1.39 13.06 2.96
C GLU A 282 -2.31 14.16 3.49
N VAL A 283 -1.75 15.13 4.23
CA VAL A 283 -2.49 16.27 4.79
C VAL A 283 -2.98 17.21 3.69
N GLU A 284 -2.14 17.54 2.69
CA GLU A 284 -2.50 18.48 1.62
C GLU A 284 -3.74 18.05 0.81
N PRO A 285 -3.86 16.77 0.34
CA PRO A 285 -5.08 16.31 -0.32
C PRO A 285 -6.32 16.36 0.57
N VAL A 286 -6.17 16.03 1.86
CA VAL A 286 -7.26 16.08 2.83
C VAL A 286 -7.73 17.54 3.02
N LEU A 287 -6.82 18.48 3.25
CA LEU A 287 -7.15 19.91 3.36
C LEU A 287 -7.85 20.42 2.11
N ARG A 288 -7.40 20.00 0.93
CA ARG A 288 -8.05 20.37 -0.34
C ARG A 288 -9.48 19.84 -0.40
N LEU A 289 -9.68 18.55 -0.08
CA LEU A 289 -11.00 17.92 -0.07
C LEU A 289 -11.94 18.60 0.94
N LEU A 290 -11.46 18.88 2.15
CA LEU A 290 -12.25 19.58 3.17
C LEU A 290 -12.61 21.00 2.74
N ARG A 291 -11.74 21.70 2.00
CA ARG A 291 -12.05 23.01 1.39
C ARG A 291 -13.08 22.89 0.29
N GLU A 292 -12.96 21.92 -0.61
CA GLU A 292 -13.96 21.64 -1.66
C GLU A 292 -15.35 21.33 -1.06
N ARG A 293 -15.38 20.68 0.10
CA ARG A 293 -16.62 20.41 0.86
C ARG A 293 -17.10 21.59 1.69
N GLY A 294 -16.39 22.71 1.70
CA GLY A 294 -16.75 23.91 2.46
C GLY A 294 -16.58 23.78 3.99
N LEU A 295 -15.80 22.81 4.46
CA LEU A 295 -15.56 22.56 5.89
C LEU A 295 -14.35 23.34 6.43
N VAL A 296 -13.39 23.65 5.58
CA VAL A 296 -12.15 24.36 5.89
C VAL A 296 -12.00 25.53 4.94
N ARG A 297 -11.52 26.66 5.43
CA ARG A 297 -11.09 27.81 4.63
C ARG A 297 -9.64 28.14 4.95
N GLN A 298 -8.96 28.76 4.00
CA GLN A 298 -7.60 29.24 4.18
C GLN A 298 -7.61 30.71 4.61
N GLU A 299 -6.91 31.04 5.66
CA GLU A 299 -6.69 32.41 6.14
C GLU A 299 -5.19 32.70 6.21
N GLY A 300 -4.69 33.49 5.27
CA GLY A 300 -3.25 33.72 5.14
C GLY A 300 -2.49 32.41 4.89
N ALA A 301 -1.54 32.09 5.76
CA ALA A 301 -0.79 30.83 5.72
C ALA A 301 -1.49 29.67 6.48
N GLY A 302 -2.54 29.96 7.24
CA GLY A 302 -3.24 29.00 8.10
C GLY A 302 -4.53 28.48 7.49
N PHE A 303 -5.04 27.41 8.09
CA PHE A 303 -6.33 26.80 7.80
C PHE A 303 -7.22 26.92 9.04
N VAL A 304 -8.50 27.21 8.82
CA VAL A 304 -9.50 27.36 9.88
C VAL A 304 -10.77 26.62 9.49
N LEU A 305 -11.50 26.13 10.49
CA LEU A 305 -12.81 25.53 10.24
C LEU A 305 -13.85 26.60 9.88
N THR A 306 -14.77 26.22 9.00
CA THR A 306 -16.02 26.98 8.82
C THR A 306 -17.03 26.61 9.92
N PRO A 307 -18.15 27.33 10.09
CA PRO A 307 -19.21 26.92 11.01
C PRO A 307 -19.70 25.49 10.75
N GLU A 308 -19.75 25.05 9.48
CA GLU A 308 -20.06 23.65 9.14
C GLU A 308 -18.92 22.71 9.52
N GLY A 309 -17.66 23.13 9.30
CA GLY A 309 -16.47 22.39 9.72
C GLY A 309 -16.47 22.13 11.22
N HIS A 310 -16.81 23.11 12.04
CA HIS A 310 -16.95 22.93 13.50
C HIS A 310 -18.04 21.92 13.86
N ARG A 311 -19.20 21.93 13.17
CA ARG A 311 -20.25 20.92 13.42
C ARG A 311 -19.76 19.52 13.10
N GLN A 312 -19.03 19.36 12.01
CA GLN A 312 -18.46 18.06 11.62
C GLN A 312 -17.35 17.62 12.59
N ALA A 313 -16.48 18.52 13.01
CA ALA A 313 -15.46 18.23 14.01
C ALA A 313 -16.09 17.79 15.35
N GLN A 314 -17.16 18.45 15.80
CA GLN A 314 -17.90 18.07 16.98
C GLN A 314 -18.48 16.67 16.87
N ALA A 315 -19.02 16.29 15.72
CA ALA A 315 -19.53 14.94 15.50
C ALA A 315 -18.40 13.87 15.59
N VAL A 316 -17.20 14.21 15.09
CA VAL A 316 -16.01 13.36 15.22
C VAL A 316 -15.57 13.25 16.68
N TRP A 317 -15.57 14.37 17.43
CA TRP A 317 -15.29 14.38 18.89
C TRP A 317 -16.27 13.51 19.68
N ASP A 318 -17.56 13.62 19.38
CA ASP A 318 -18.59 12.84 20.06
C ASP A 318 -18.45 11.34 19.80
N MET A 319 -18.10 10.97 18.56
CA MET A 319 -17.76 9.59 18.22
C MET A 319 -16.55 9.08 19.01
N ALA A 320 -15.47 9.85 19.04
CA ALA A 320 -14.25 9.49 19.75
C ALA A 320 -14.50 9.35 21.26
N ARG A 321 -15.29 10.26 21.84
CA ARG A 321 -15.69 10.23 23.27
C ARG A 321 -16.50 8.98 23.60
N ARG A 322 -17.54 8.67 22.82
CA ARG A 322 -18.35 7.45 23.05
C ARG A 322 -17.48 6.19 23.02
N GLN A 323 -16.52 6.13 22.10
CA GLN A 323 -15.61 5.00 22.00
C GLN A 323 -14.69 4.91 23.21
N GLN A 324 -14.13 6.05 23.65
CA GLN A 324 -13.30 6.11 24.84
C GLN A 324 -14.09 5.68 26.09
N GLU A 325 -15.31 6.17 26.27
CA GLU A 325 -16.19 5.79 27.38
C GLU A 325 -16.47 4.28 27.39
N ARG A 326 -16.71 3.67 26.24
CA ARG A 326 -16.92 2.21 26.14
C ARG A 326 -15.67 1.43 26.55
N VAL A 327 -14.51 1.81 26.02
CA VAL A 327 -13.25 1.09 26.29
C VAL A 327 -12.82 1.21 27.76
N PHE A 328 -13.00 2.40 28.35
CA PHE A 328 -12.57 2.68 29.71
C PHE A 328 -13.70 2.60 30.74
N ALA A 329 -14.81 1.96 30.41
CA ALA A 329 -15.98 1.84 31.32
C ALA A 329 -15.66 1.10 32.62
N SER A 330 -14.72 0.14 32.59
CA SER A 330 -14.32 -0.64 33.78
C SER A 330 -13.19 0.00 34.59
N PHE A 331 -12.61 1.12 34.12
CA PHE A 331 -11.49 1.77 34.80
C PHE A 331 -11.99 2.89 35.73
N SER A 332 -11.38 3.00 36.90
CA SER A 332 -11.62 4.14 37.80
C SER A 332 -11.05 5.45 37.24
N ASP A 333 -11.45 6.58 37.76
CA ASP A 333 -10.93 7.87 37.29
C ASP A 333 -9.45 8.06 37.63
N GLU A 334 -8.97 7.47 38.74
CA GLU A 334 -7.56 7.43 39.11
C GLU A 334 -6.75 6.60 38.13
N GLU A 335 -7.25 5.42 37.70
CA GLU A 335 -6.59 4.58 36.70
C GLU A 335 -6.52 5.27 35.34
N LYS A 336 -7.58 5.95 34.91
CA LYS A 336 -7.60 6.76 33.70
C LYS A 336 -6.59 7.91 33.75
N ALA A 337 -6.50 8.61 34.86
CA ALA A 337 -5.56 9.70 35.07
C ALA A 337 -4.11 9.18 35.04
N LEU A 338 -3.82 8.08 35.71
CA LEU A 338 -2.52 7.44 35.76
C LEU A 338 -2.11 6.97 34.35
N PHE A 339 -3.02 6.30 33.64
CA PHE A 339 -2.77 5.83 32.27
C PHE A 339 -2.44 6.99 31.32
N ALA A 340 -3.19 8.10 31.40
CA ALA A 340 -2.92 9.29 30.61
C ALA A 340 -1.56 9.92 30.93
N ASP A 341 -1.17 9.99 32.21
CA ASP A 341 0.15 10.49 32.63
C ASP A 341 1.28 9.61 32.11
N MET A 342 1.14 8.28 32.23
CA MET A 342 2.13 7.32 31.72
C MET A 342 2.32 7.45 30.21
N LEU A 343 1.25 7.57 29.43
CA LEU A 343 1.33 7.78 27.97
C LEU A 343 2.05 9.09 27.63
N LYS A 344 1.73 10.20 28.33
CA LYS A 344 2.42 11.49 28.12
C LYS A 344 3.92 11.38 28.39
N ARG A 345 4.31 10.68 29.46
CA ARG A 345 5.72 10.45 29.78
C ARG A 345 6.44 9.59 28.75
N VAL A 346 5.78 8.57 28.21
CA VAL A 346 6.32 7.75 27.11
C VAL A 346 6.52 8.61 25.86
N ILE A 347 5.55 9.45 25.50
CA ILE A 347 5.65 10.34 24.32
C ILE A 347 6.83 11.32 24.44
N VAL A 348 7.07 11.86 25.63
CA VAL A 348 8.18 12.79 25.87
C VAL A 348 9.53 12.06 25.96
N GLY A 349 9.54 10.78 26.36
CA GLY A 349 10.75 9.98 26.56
C GLY A 349 11.26 9.28 25.29
N CYS A 350 10.47 9.32 24.19
CA CYS A 350 10.87 8.82 22.87
C CYS A 350 11.42 9.93 21.98
#